data_551bf29a7f9d871806ec8a30a19dbb7e
#
_entry.id   551bf29a7f9d871806ec8a30a19dbb7e
#
_cell.length_a   1.000
_cell.length_b   1.000
_cell.length_c   1.000
_cell.angle_alpha   90.00
_cell.angle_beta   90.00
_cell.angle_gamma   90.00
#
_symmetry.space_group_name_H-M   'P 1'
#
loop_
_entity.id
_entity.type
_entity.pdbx_description
1 polymer ?
#
loop_
_entity_poly.entity_id
_entity_poly.type
_entity_poly.pdbx_seq_one_letter_code
_entity_poly.pdbx_strand_id
1 'polypeptide(L)'
;MKRNAIIRIAGFLLIFVILLEIFCVLFDGGYWFEKKFIYDRNARMAAFELEQKGQINVLNIGDSLSTTSLAPMELYRDYGYTSYNLGQDLQTPTESYFALKTALKTQPIKAVLYEGHNLFASSPDFEFPSSLLSESLKTEFPFLRFHYVWLKYWKPRSIRHYFKGFLVNDGHDGYTGGEYYDWNSTERHWINKYYVAVLKKTVELCRRKGIVFVLYSAPSPVCYSSISLHNTLADLADELGVPYLDANYDRDKIEMDWKTDTHDCGDHLNLSGSRKMTDYLADYLVSSTDLPDHRNDPDYQSWTDLWDPYAEEIIQMDNIYYTILEDQMGFYD
;
A
#
# COMPACT_ATOMS: atom_id res chain seq x y z
N MET A 1 46.00 -11.84 27.27
CA MET A 1 45.43 -12.23 25.94
C MET A 1 43.95 -11.94 25.80
N LYS A 2 43.06 -12.32 26.72
CA LYS A 2 41.60 -12.12 26.59
C LYS A 2 41.17 -10.64 26.42
N ARG A 3 41.76 -9.69 27.18
CA ARG A 3 41.38 -8.25 27.15
C ARG A 3 41.67 -7.60 25.77
N ASN A 4 42.80 -7.90 25.15
CA ASN A 4 43.17 -7.38 23.85
C ASN A 4 42.30 -7.96 22.71
N ALA A 5 41.83 -9.22 22.84
CA ALA A 5 40.90 -9.81 21.91
C ALA A 5 39.51 -9.13 21.98
N ILE A 6 39.02 -8.86 23.18
CA ILE A 6 37.74 -8.14 23.39
C ILE A 6 37.81 -6.75 22.79
N ILE A 7 38.89 -5.99 23.01
CA ILE A 7 39.08 -4.64 22.44
C ILE A 7 39.09 -4.70 20.89
N ARG A 8 39.76 -5.68 20.29
CA ARG A 8 39.80 -5.85 18.83
C ARG A 8 38.44 -6.20 18.27
N ILE A 9 37.67 -7.08 18.92
CA ILE A 9 36.32 -7.45 18.52
C ILE A 9 35.40 -6.22 18.63
N ALA A 10 35.47 -5.47 19.73
CA ALA A 10 34.69 -4.25 19.92
C ALA A 10 35.03 -3.19 18.87
N GLY A 11 36.32 -3.01 18.58
CA GLY A 11 36.75 -2.09 17.49
C GLY A 11 36.28 -2.52 16.13
N PHE A 12 36.33 -3.82 15.79
CA PHE A 12 35.79 -4.34 14.55
C PHE A 12 34.27 -4.12 14.43
N LEU A 13 33.53 -4.44 15.49
CA LEU A 13 32.07 -4.24 15.50
C LEU A 13 31.68 -2.75 15.34
N LEU A 14 32.43 -1.86 16.00
CA LEU A 14 32.22 -0.42 15.86
C LEU A 14 32.45 0.05 14.43
N ILE A 15 33.57 -0.35 13.81
CA ILE A 15 33.88 -0.01 12.41
C ILE A 15 32.78 -0.59 11.48
N PHE A 16 32.38 -1.83 11.74
CA PHE A 16 31.34 -2.47 10.95
C PHE A 16 30.00 -1.71 11.01
N VAL A 17 29.57 -1.28 12.21
CA VAL A 17 28.36 -0.46 12.38
C VAL A 17 28.50 0.88 11.66
N ILE A 18 29.65 1.56 11.78
CA ILE A 18 29.90 2.82 11.07
C ILE A 18 29.80 2.62 9.54
N LEU A 19 30.35 1.55 9.03
CA LEU A 19 30.24 1.23 7.59
C LEU A 19 28.78 0.99 7.17
N LEU A 20 28.00 0.28 7.99
CA LEU A 20 26.57 0.07 7.71
C LEU A 20 25.82 1.40 7.66
N GLU A 21 26.07 2.32 8.58
CA GLU A 21 25.45 3.65 8.59
C GLU A 21 25.85 4.47 7.35
N ILE A 22 27.13 4.42 6.94
CA ILE A 22 27.59 5.05 5.70
C ILE A 22 26.83 4.49 4.49
N PHE A 23 26.64 3.17 4.40
CA PHE A 23 25.87 2.57 3.35
C PHE A 23 24.40 2.99 3.38
N CYS A 24 23.78 3.12 4.55
CA CYS A 24 22.41 3.64 4.68
C CYS A 24 22.29 5.06 4.10
N VAL A 25 23.27 5.92 4.31
CA VAL A 25 23.30 7.27 3.74
C VAL A 25 23.56 7.25 2.22
N LEU A 26 24.48 6.43 1.74
CA LEU A 26 24.81 6.34 0.31
C LEU A 26 23.68 5.74 -0.53
N PHE A 27 22.87 4.86 0.04
CA PHE A 27 21.74 4.19 -0.62
C PHE A 27 20.41 4.61 0.01
N ASP A 28 20.29 5.90 0.37
CA ASP A 28 19.05 6.50 0.83
C ASP A 28 17.96 6.38 -0.25
N GLY A 29 16.82 5.80 0.12
CA GLY A 29 15.74 5.51 -0.83
C GLY A 29 15.11 6.77 -1.38
N GLY A 30 14.84 7.75 -0.54
CA GLY A 30 14.26 9.04 -0.92
C GLY A 30 15.16 9.79 -1.89
N TYR A 31 16.45 9.91 -1.58
CA TYR A 31 17.41 10.55 -2.47
C TYR A 31 17.43 9.93 -3.87
N TRP A 32 17.54 8.58 -3.96
CA TRP A 32 17.59 7.89 -5.25
C TRP A 32 16.24 7.87 -5.98
N PHE A 33 15.13 7.97 -5.24
CA PHE A 33 13.81 8.15 -5.83
C PHE A 33 13.72 9.52 -6.51
N GLU A 34 14.08 10.62 -5.85
CA GLU A 34 14.13 11.96 -6.45
C GLU A 34 15.05 12.02 -7.70
N LYS A 35 16.13 11.28 -7.69
CA LYS A 35 17.03 11.15 -8.85
C LYS A 35 16.48 10.22 -9.94
N LYS A 36 15.26 9.66 -9.78
CA LYS A 36 14.54 8.81 -10.75
C LYS A 36 15.23 7.46 -11.04
N PHE A 37 15.96 6.93 -10.07
CA PHE A 37 16.59 5.60 -10.17
C PHE A 37 15.76 4.49 -9.53
N ILE A 38 14.81 4.81 -8.65
CA ILE A 38 13.87 3.86 -8.04
C ILE A 38 12.50 4.06 -8.70
N TYR A 39 12.10 3.12 -9.56
CA TYR A 39 10.86 3.17 -10.34
C TYR A 39 10.16 1.80 -10.39
N ASP A 40 10.57 0.87 -9.54
CA ASP A 40 9.99 -0.46 -9.39
C ASP A 40 9.05 -0.53 -8.18
N ARG A 41 8.70 -1.74 -7.77
CA ARG A 41 7.82 -1.99 -6.63
C ARG A 41 8.27 -1.32 -5.32
N ASN A 42 9.54 -0.94 -5.17
CA ASN A 42 10.03 -0.22 -3.99
C ASN A 42 9.83 1.31 -4.08
N ALA A 43 9.30 1.83 -5.19
CA ALA A 43 9.15 3.27 -5.39
C ALA A 43 8.27 3.93 -4.33
N ARG A 44 7.17 3.29 -3.92
CA ARG A 44 6.28 3.82 -2.86
C ARG A 44 6.97 3.88 -1.50
N MET A 45 7.77 2.87 -1.17
CA MET A 45 8.55 2.86 0.07
C MET A 45 9.65 3.94 0.04
N ALA A 46 10.32 4.11 -1.09
CA ALA A 46 11.34 5.16 -1.26
C ALA A 46 10.73 6.56 -1.21
N ALA A 47 9.57 6.78 -1.86
CA ALA A 47 8.83 8.04 -1.78
C ALA A 47 8.33 8.32 -0.36
N PHE A 48 7.95 7.28 0.40
CA PHE A 48 7.54 7.42 1.80
C PHE A 48 8.68 7.96 2.69
N GLU A 49 9.94 7.67 2.40
CA GLU A 49 11.08 8.20 3.15
C GLU A 49 11.22 9.74 3.02
N LEU A 50 10.61 10.34 1.98
CA LEU A 50 10.56 11.79 1.78
C LEU A 50 9.41 12.48 2.53
N GLU A 51 8.47 11.72 3.07
CA GLU A 51 7.33 12.28 3.76
C GLU A 51 7.74 13.00 5.04
N GLN A 52 7.13 14.16 5.27
CA GLN A 52 7.35 14.91 6.52
C GLN A 52 6.95 14.05 7.71
N LYS A 53 7.85 13.97 8.69
CA LYS A 53 7.59 13.18 9.90
C LYS A 53 6.43 13.75 10.70
N GLY A 54 5.64 12.86 11.26
CA GLY A 54 4.56 13.26 12.17
C GLY A 54 3.24 13.62 11.48
N GLN A 55 3.12 13.47 10.15
CA GLN A 55 1.95 13.95 9.42
C GLN A 55 0.96 12.88 8.96
N ILE A 56 1.32 11.60 8.93
CA ILE A 56 0.45 10.55 8.40
C ILE A 56 -0.25 9.81 9.53
N ASN A 57 -1.59 9.81 9.52
CA ASN A 57 -2.42 9.17 10.53
C ASN A 57 -3.03 7.83 10.06
N VAL A 58 -3.28 7.66 8.76
CA VAL A 58 -3.85 6.44 8.19
C VAL A 58 -2.83 5.78 7.27
N LEU A 59 -2.59 4.48 7.46
CA LEU A 59 -1.72 3.70 6.60
C LEU A 59 -2.55 2.64 5.87
N ASN A 60 -2.49 2.65 4.53
CA ASN A 60 -3.08 1.60 3.71
C ASN A 60 -1.98 0.66 3.22
N ILE A 61 -2.12 -0.64 3.49
CA ILE A 61 -1.15 -1.69 3.18
C ILE A 61 -1.84 -2.94 2.63
N GLY A 62 -1.14 -3.68 1.80
CA GLY A 62 -1.62 -4.87 1.11
C GLY A 62 -0.84 -5.05 -0.18
N ASP A 63 -1.36 -5.83 -1.12
CA ASP A 63 -0.76 -5.96 -2.45
C ASP A 63 -1.22 -4.85 -3.42
N SER A 64 -1.22 -5.12 -4.72
CA SER A 64 -1.60 -4.14 -5.75
C SER A 64 -3.03 -3.63 -5.58
N LEU A 65 -3.96 -4.43 -5.08
CA LEU A 65 -5.33 -4.00 -4.83
C LEU A 65 -5.40 -2.88 -3.80
N SER A 66 -4.56 -2.91 -2.76
CA SER A 66 -4.48 -1.82 -1.78
C SER A 66 -4.06 -0.50 -2.41
N THR A 67 -3.20 -0.54 -3.43
CA THR A 67 -2.63 0.67 -4.05
C THR A 67 -3.64 1.46 -4.87
N THR A 68 -4.72 0.83 -5.28
CA THR A 68 -5.81 1.43 -6.07
C THR A 68 -7.10 1.63 -5.27
N SER A 69 -7.17 1.15 -4.03
CA SER A 69 -8.38 1.22 -3.21
C SER A 69 -8.55 2.52 -2.43
N LEU A 70 -7.48 3.25 -2.20
CA LEU A 70 -7.51 4.49 -1.44
C LEU A 70 -6.83 5.61 -2.23
N ALA A 71 -7.53 6.71 -2.45
CA ALA A 71 -7.00 7.95 -3.03
C ALA A 71 -6.70 8.96 -1.89
N PRO A 72 -5.46 9.04 -1.38
CA PRO A 72 -5.14 9.83 -0.19
C PRO A 72 -5.46 11.33 -0.31
N MET A 73 -5.34 11.89 -1.51
CA MET A 73 -5.64 13.31 -1.74
C MET A 73 -7.15 13.58 -1.67
N GLU A 74 -7.99 12.65 -2.15
CA GLU A 74 -9.46 12.73 -2.01
C GLU A 74 -9.86 12.60 -0.54
N LEU A 75 -9.27 11.63 0.19
CA LEU A 75 -9.50 11.46 1.62
C LEU A 75 -9.14 12.73 2.43
N TYR A 76 -8.01 13.37 2.08
CA TYR A 76 -7.61 14.63 2.71
C TYR A 76 -8.57 15.77 2.37
N ARG A 77 -8.95 15.95 1.11
CA ARG A 77 -9.86 17.00 0.67
C ARG A 77 -11.21 16.90 1.39
N ASP A 78 -11.80 15.72 1.41
CA ASP A 78 -13.20 15.57 1.80
C ASP A 78 -13.36 15.37 3.32
N TYR A 79 -12.39 14.71 3.97
CA TYR A 79 -12.46 14.35 5.38
C TYR A 79 -11.35 14.99 6.25
N GLY A 80 -10.34 15.59 5.65
CA GLY A 80 -9.18 16.14 6.36
C GLY A 80 -8.20 15.09 6.88
N TYR A 81 -8.37 13.83 6.54
CA TYR A 81 -7.55 12.72 7.05
C TYR A 81 -6.30 12.53 6.18
N THR A 82 -5.15 12.47 6.84
CA THR A 82 -3.87 12.25 6.17
C THR A 82 -3.54 10.77 6.09
N SER A 83 -3.32 10.27 4.87
CA SER A 83 -3.08 8.85 4.63
C SER A 83 -1.93 8.60 3.64
N TYR A 84 -1.43 7.38 3.62
CA TYR A 84 -0.42 6.94 2.66
C TYR A 84 -0.66 5.50 2.22
N ASN A 85 -0.56 5.26 0.91
CA ASN A 85 -0.58 3.90 0.34
C ASN A 85 0.84 3.33 0.33
N LEU A 86 1.13 2.44 1.26
CA LEU A 86 2.41 1.76 1.39
C LEU A 86 2.34 0.30 0.94
N GLY A 87 1.27 -0.07 0.24
CA GLY A 87 1.16 -1.33 -0.47
C GLY A 87 2.06 -1.36 -1.71
N GLN A 88 2.35 -2.54 -2.22
CA GLN A 88 3.16 -2.77 -3.41
C GLN A 88 2.62 -3.97 -4.19
N ASP A 89 2.90 -4.01 -5.49
CA ASP A 89 2.54 -5.16 -6.31
C ASP A 89 3.11 -6.45 -5.73
N LEU A 90 2.26 -7.47 -5.57
CA LEU A 90 2.61 -8.76 -4.96
C LEU A 90 3.23 -8.66 -3.55
N GLN A 91 2.85 -7.65 -2.78
CA GLN A 91 3.32 -7.50 -1.41
C GLN A 91 2.83 -8.65 -0.52
N THR A 92 3.75 -9.35 0.10
CA THR A 92 3.42 -10.42 1.04
C THR A 92 2.98 -9.87 2.41
N PRO A 93 2.27 -10.66 3.23
CA PRO A 93 1.94 -10.25 4.61
C PRO A 93 3.18 -9.92 5.46
N THR A 94 4.31 -10.58 5.21
CA THR A 94 5.58 -10.26 5.87
C THR A 94 6.06 -8.86 5.50
N GLU A 95 6.04 -8.51 4.22
CA GLU A 95 6.39 -7.17 3.77
C GLU A 95 5.44 -6.11 4.33
N SER A 96 4.12 -6.38 4.37
CA SER A 96 3.11 -5.49 4.97
C SER A 96 3.38 -5.23 6.46
N TYR A 97 3.74 -6.25 7.24
CA TYR A 97 4.12 -6.10 8.64
C TYR A 97 5.33 -5.17 8.82
N PHE A 98 6.36 -5.35 7.98
CA PHE A 98 7.56 -4.52 8.06
C PHE A 98 7.35 -3.12 7.46
N ALA A 99 6.44 -2.95 6.49
CA ALA A 99 6.00 -1.64 6.02
C ALA A 99 5.35 -0.83 7.17
N LEU A 100 4.44 -1.44 7.92
CA LEU A 100 3.88 -0.83 9.13
C LEU A 100 4.97 -0.48 10.16
N LYS A 101 5.91 -1.39 10.42
CA LYS A 101 7.04 -1.09 11.34
C LYS A 101 7.88 0.08 10.87
N THR A 102 8.12 0.19 9.57
CA THR A 102 8.85 1.32 8.98
C THR A 102 8.07 2.62 9.16
N ALA A 103 6.77 2.63 8.84
CA ALA A 103 5.92 3.80 9.01
C ALA A 103 5.88 4.28 10.46
N LEU A 104 5.80 3.37 11.41
CA LEU A 104 5.77 3.69 12.85
C LEU A 104 7.07 4.29 13.40
N LYS A 105 8.18 4.28 12.64
CA LYS A 105 9.43 4.98 13.05
C LYS A 105 9.30 6.50 12.92
N THR A 106 8.46 6.98 12.00
CA THR A 106 8.39 8.40 11.63
C THR A 106 7.00 9.01 11.68
N GLN A 107 5.94 8.18 11.67
CA GLN A 107 4.56 8.64 11.52
C GLN A 107 3.68 8.22 12.71
N PRO A 108 2.76 9.10 13.17
CA PRO A 108 1.82 8.83 14.26
C PRO A 108 0.58 8.09 13.75
N ILE A 109 0.78 6.87 13.23
CA ILE A 109 -0.31 6.07 12.66
C ILE A 109 -1.38 5.81 13.73
N LYS A 110 -2.62 6.16 13.44
CA LYS A 110 -3.82 5.93 14.26
C LYS A 110 -4.74 4.86 13.70
N ALA A 111 -4.72 4.67 12.38
CA ALA A 111 -5.49 3.62 11.72
C ALA A 111 -4.66 2.90 10.65
N VAL A 112 -4.87 1.60 10.52
CA VAL A 112 -4.31 0.74 9.47
C VAL A 112 -5.46 0.11 8.71
N LEU A 113 -5.51 0.36 7.42
CA LEU A 113 -6.35 -0.32 6.44
C LEU A 113 -5.51 -1.43 5.81
N TYR A 114 -5.92 -2.68 6.01
CA TYR A 114 -5.19 -3.84 5.52
C TYR A 114 -6.01 -4.55 4.45
N GLU A 115 -5.56 -4.49 3.21
CA GLU A 115 -6.18 -5.23 2.11
C GLU A 115 -5.77 -6.70 2.18
N GLY A 116 -6.78 -7.60 2.21
CA GLY A 116 -6.60 -9.01 2.61
C GLY A 116 -6.17 -9.97 1.52
N HIS A 117 -6.15 -9.58 0.24
CA HIS A 117 -5.87 -10.48 -0.88
C HIS A 117 -4.49 -11.14 -0.80
N ASN A 118 -3.49 -10.40 -0.31
CA ASN A 118 -2.14 -10.91 -0.18
C ASN A 118 -1.99 -12.13 0.78
N LEU A 119 -3.01 -12.42 1.60
CA LEU A 119 -3.04 -13.60 2.46
C LEU A 119 -3.19 -14.91 1.66
N PHE A 120 -3.70 -14.82 0.42
CA PHE A 120 -3.91 -15.96 -0.47
C PHE A 120 -2.73 -16.21 -1.42
N ALA A 121 -1.71 -15.36 -1.37
CA ALA A 121 -0.51 -15.54 -2.19
C ALA A 121 0.15 -16.89 -1.90
N SER A 122 0.51 -17.62 -2.95
CA SER A 122 1.25 -18.86 -2.83
C SER A 122 2.72 -18.57 -2.53
N SER A 123 3.20 -19.03 -1.38
CA SER A 123 4.62 -19.00 -1.06
C SER A 123 5.04 -20.33 -0.46
N PRO A 124 6.17 -20.91 -0.88
CA PRO A 124 6.68 -22.13 -0.26
C PRO A 124 6.97 -21.92 1.23
N ASP A 125 6.55 -22.85 2.06
CA ASP A 125 6.72 -22.78 3.53
C ASP A 125 8.17 -22.60 3.97
N PHE A 126 9.14 -23.09 3.20
CA PHE A 126 10.55 -23.00 3.54
C PHE A 126 11.15 -21.59 3.32
N GLU A 127 10.50 -20.72 2.53
CA GLU A 127 10.96 -19.35 2.30
C GLU A 127 10.59 -18.39 3.44
N PHE A 128 9.65 -18.78 4.29
CA PHE A 128 9.13 -17.91 5.33
C PHE A 128 10.22 -17.40 6.32
N PRO A 129 11.09 -18.24 6.90
CA PRO A 129 12.13 -17.74 7.81
C PRO A 129 13.11 -16.79 7.16
N SER A 130 13.46 -17.04 5.87
CA SER A 130 14.36 -16.17 5.11
C SER A 130 13.71 -14.83 4.77
N SER A 131 12.41 -14.81 4.46
CA SER A 131 11.69 -13.57 4.19
C SER A 131 11.56 -12.70 5.44
N LEU A 132 11.26 -13.29 6.61
CA LEU A 132 11.23 -12.57 7.88
C LEU A 132 12.59 -11.92 8.21
N LEU A 133 13.68 -12.68 8.06
CA LEU A 133 15.02 -12.16 8.30
C LEU A 133 15.37 -11.06 7.30
N SER A 134 15.11 -11.29 6.02
CA SER A 134 15.37 -10.33 4.94
C SER A 134 14.63 -9.01 5.18
N GLU A 135 13.32 -9.04 5.42
CA GLU A 135 12.55 -7.83 5.63
C GLU A 135 12.91 -7.13 6.96
N SER A 136 13.26 -7.89 8.01
CA SER A 136 13.79 -7.32 9.24
C SER A 136 15.08 -6.55 8.99
N LEU A 137 16.02 -7.14 8.25
CA LEU A 137 17.28 -6.49 7.92
C LEU A 137 17.09 -5.26 7.01
N LYS A 138 16.21 -5.32 6.02
CA LYS A 138 15.87 -4.17 5.16
C LYS A 138 15.19 -3.03 5.91
N THR A 139 14.49 -3.33 7.01
CA THR A 139 13.86 -2.33 7.87
C THR A 139 14.86 -1.64 8.80
N GLU A 140 15.84 -2.38 9.31
CA GLU A 140 16.90 -1.80 10.16
C GLU A 140 18.03 -1.17 9.34
N PHE A 141 18.30 -1.70 8.16
CA PHE A 141 19.33 -1.23 7.23
C PHE A 141 18.74 -0.96 5.85
N PRO A 142 18.12 0.21 5.60
CA PRO A 142 17.43 0.52 4.35
C PRO A 142 18.28 0.34 3.09
N PHE A 143 19.61 0.48 3.17
CA PHE A 143 20.49 0.23 2.04
C PHE A 143 20.32 -1.18 1.46
N LEU A 144 19.96 -2.18 2.26
CA LEU A 144 19.69 -3.55 1.77
C LEU A 144 18.45 -3.61 0.86
N ARG A 145 17.54 -2.63 0.97
CA ARG A 145 16.39 -2.50 0.08
C ARG A 145 16.77 -1.78 -1.21
N PHE A 146 17.61 -0.76 -1.16
CA PHE A 146 17.85 0.18 -2.25
C PHE A 146 19.24 0.08 -2.90
N HIS A 147 20.15 -0.75 -2.38
CA HIS A 147 21.52 -0.86 -2.91
C HIS A 147 21.61 -1.23 -4.40
N TYR A 148 20.55 -1.82 -4.97
CA TYR A 148 20.52 -2.23 -6.38
C TYR A 148 20.49 -1.05 -7.36
N VAL A 149 20.29 0.19 -6.89
CA VAL A 149 20.27 1.37 -7.76
C VAL A 149 21.55 1.52 -8.57
N TRP A 150 22.69 1.09 -8.05
CA TRP A 150 23.96 1.06 -8.78
C TRP A 150 24.00 0.06 -9.93
N LEU A 151 23.14 -0.97 -9.92
CA LEU A 151 23.01 -1.95 -10.99
C LEU A 151 22.13 -1.46 -12.14
N LYS A 152 21.39 -0.37 -11.96
CA LYS A 152 20.47 0.17 -12.97
C LYS A 152 21.16 1.01 -14.04
N TYR A 153 22.47 0.81 -14.26
CA TYR A 153 23.26 1.41 -15.33
C TYR A 153 23.16 2.94 -15.41
N TRP A 154 22.92 3.60 -14.26
CA TRP A 154 22.85 5.06 -14.17
C TRP A 154 21.89 5.71 -15.18
N LYS A 155 20.79 5.03 -15.51
CA LYS A 155 19.74 5.55 -16.39
C LYS A 155 18.52 5.94 -15.57
N PRO A 156 18.34 7.23 -15.26
CA PRO A 156 17.11 7.71 -14.69
C PRO A 156 15.96 7.51 -15.70
N ARG A 157 14.76 7.21 -15.19
CA ARG A 157 13.56 7.09 -16.02
C ARG A 157 12.57 8.16 -15.62
N SER A 158 11.69 8.57 -16.53
CA SER A 158 10.51 9.32 -16.13
C SER A 158 9.73 8.47 -15.12
N ILE A 159 9.48 9.01 -13.94
CA ILE A 159 8.71 8.37 -12.89
C ILE A 159 7.35 9.07 -12.87
N ARG A 160 6.26 8.28 -12.83
CA ARG A 160 4.93 8.81 -12.57
C ARG A 160 4.90 9.42 -11.17
N HIS A 161 4.11 10.47 -11.00
CA HIS A 161 4.01 11.13 -9.71
C HIS A 161 3.21 10.26 -8.73
N TYR A 162 3.77 10.02 -7.55
CA TYR A 162 3.09 9.33 -6.46
C TYR A 162 2.50 10.36 -5.49
N PHE A 163 1.17 10.48 -5.51
CA PHE A 163 0.44 11.34 -4.57
C PHE A 163 0.17 10.55 -3.29
N LYS A 164 1.07 10.68 -2.31
CA LYS A 164 1.00 9.91 -1.06
C LYS A 164 0.92 8.39 -1.29
N GLY A 165 1.72 7.89 -2.22
CA GLY A 165 1.75 6.48 -2.62
C GLY A 165 0.68 6.06 -3.64
N PHE A 166 -0.24 6.95 -4.01
CA PHE A 166 -1.26 6.72 -5.03
C PHE A 166 -0.77 7.17 -6.41
N LEU A 167 -1.01 6.36 -7.42
CA LEU A 167 -0.81 6.71 -8.83
C LEU A 167 -2.17 6.97 -9.46
N VAL A 168 -2.36 8.15 -10.03
CA VAL A 168 -3.57 8.45 -10.79
C VAL A 168 -3.62 7.54 -12.02
N ASN A 169 -4.72 6.82 -12.18
CA ASN A 169 -5.02 6.02 -13.37
C ASN A 169 -6.49 6.19 -13.71
N ASP A 170 -6.77 6.83 -14.83
CA ASP A 170 -8.12 7.08 -15.32
C ASP A 170 -8.48 6.21 -16.53
N GLY A 171 -7.68 5.20 -16.83
CA GLY A 171 -8.00 4.22 -17.87
C GLY A 171 -9.33 3.52 -17.60
N HIS A 172 -10.09 3.25 -18.66
CA HIS A 172 -11.35 2.54 -18.59
C HIS A 172 -11.26 1.24 -19.40
N ASP A 173 -10.98 0.14 -18.71
CA ASP A 173 -11.08 -1.20 -19.28
C ASP A 173 -11.94 -2.03 -18.34
N GLY A 174 -13.25 -2.04 -18.68
CA GLY A 174 -14.30 -2.54 -17.81
C GLY A 174 -14.39 -4.06 -17.79
N TYR A 175 -14.82 -4.60 -16.68
CA TYR A 175 -15.19 -6.01 -16.56
C TYR A 175 -16.52 -6.26 -17.27
N THR A 176 -16.54 -7.21 -18.20
CA THR A 176 -17.71 -7.61 -18.99
C THR A 176 -18.23 -9.00 -18.62
N GLY A 177 -17.64 -9.66 -17.64
CA GLY A 177 -18.14 -10.91 -17.07
C GLY A 177 -19.48 -10.69 -16.36
N GLY A 178 -20.19 -11.78 -16.10
CA GLY A 178 -21.44 -11.74 -15.35
C GLY A 178 -21.22 -11.72 -13.83
N GLU A 179 -22.22 -12.16 -13.09
CA GLU A 179 -22.10 -12.41 -11.65
C GLU A 179 -21.00 -13.45 -11.41
N TYR A 180 -20.06 -13.14 -10.55
CA TYR A 180 -18.86 -13.95 -10.35
C TYR A 180 -18.83 -14.70 -9.00
N TYR A 181 -19.88 -14.59 -8.18
CA TYR A 181 -20.00 -15.29 -6.90
C TYR A 181 -21.19 -16.23 -6.86
N ASP A 182 -21.00 -17.36 -6.21
CA ASP A 182 -22.08 -18.11 -5.58
C ASP A 182 -22.19 -17.71 -4.10
N TRP A 183 -23.02 -16.73 -3.82
CA TRP A 183 -23.22 -16.19 -2.46
C TRP A 183 -23.74 -17.22 -1.45
N ASN A 184 -24.23 -18.38 -1.89
CA ASN A 184 -24.72 -19.45 -1.02
C ASN A 184 -23.62 -20.44 -0.63
N SER A 185 -22.45 -20.36 -1.24
CA SER A 185 -21.34 -21.29 -0.91
C SER A 185 -20.79 -21.02 0.49
N THR A 186 -20.56 -22.10 1.24
CA THR A 186 -19.93 -22.06 2.56
C THR A 186 -18.46 -22.50 2.52
N GLU A 187 -17.90 -22.64 1.34
CA GLU A 187 -16.52 -23.05 1.16
C GLU A 187 -15.54 -22.03 1.74
N ARG A 188 -14.35 -22.53 2.09
CA ARG A 188 -13.22 -21.74 2.59
C ARG A 188 -12.01 -21.95 1.72
N HIS A 189 -11.28 -20.88 1.47
CA HIS A 189 -10.01 -20.93 0.76
C HIS A 189 -8.87 -21.23 1.73
N TRP A 190 -7.87 -21.95 1.25
CA TRP A 190 -6.68 -22.20 2.06
C TRP A 190 -5.83 -20.94 2.20
N ILE A 191 -5.36 -20.68 3.43
CA ILE A 191 -4.37 -19.62 3.71
C ILE A 191 -3.12 -20.27 4.31
N ASN A 192 -1.97 -19.77 3.91
CA ASN A 192 -0.70 -20.17 4.51
C ASN A 192 -0.67 -19.80 6.00
N LYS A 193 -0.48 -20.81 6.87
CA LYS A 193 -0.41 -20.62 8.34
C LYS A 193 0.63 -19.58 8.80
N TYR A 194 1.70 -19.39 8.05
CA TYR A 194 2.72 -18.39 8.36
C TYR A 194 2.21 -16.99 8.08
N TYR A 195 1.43 -16.78 7.02
CA TYR A 195 0.79 -15.50 6.73
C TYR A 195 -0.25 -15.13 7.78
N VAL A 196 -1.05 -16.11 8.21
CA VAL A 196 -1.96 -15.91 9.35
C VAL A 196 -1.19 -15.52 10.62
N ALA A 197 -0.05 -16.16 10.90
CA ALA A 197 0.77 -15.82 12.05
C ALA A 197 1.37 -14.41 11.97
N VAL A 198 1.72 -13.95 10.76
CA VAL A 198 2.20 -12.56 10.55
C VAL A 198 1.06 -11.57 10.70
N LEU A 199 -0.13 -11.86 10.14
CA LEU A 199 -1.30 -11.00 10.33
C LEU A 199 -1.66 -10.87 11.83
N LYS A 200 -1.65 -11.96 12.58
CA LYS A 200 -1.83 -11.94 14.05
C LYS A 200 -0.82 -11.00 14.74
N LYS A 201 0.45 -11.05 14.34
CA LYS A 201 1.48 -10.11 14.85
C LYS A 201 1.21 -8.67 14.45
N THR A 202 0.68 -8.43 13.26
CA THR A 202 0.32 -7.09 12.78
C THR A 202 -0.82 -6.51 13.61
N VAL A 203 -1.89 -7.28 13.80
CA VAL A 203 -3.03 -6.90 14.67
C VAL A 203 -2.59 -6.66 16.11
N GLU A 204 -1.77 -7.54 16.66
CA GLU A 204 -1.22 -7.40 18.02
C GLU A 204 -0.36 -6.14 18.16
N LEU A 205 0.46 -5.81 17.15
CA LEU A 205 1.23 -4.57 17.12
C LEU A 205 0.31 -3.34 17.14
N CYS A 206 -0.74 -3.34 16.34
CA CYS A 206 -1.75 -2.25 16.32
C CYS A 206 -2.42 -2.12 17.68
N ARG A 207 -2.90 -3.20 18.28
CA ARG A 207 -3.54 -3.19 19.60
C ARG A 207 -2.65 -2.60 20.70
N ARG A 208 -1.38 -3.03 20.76
CA ARG A 208 -0.43 -2.51 21.76
C ARG A 208 -0.15 -1.02 21.61
N LYS A 209 -0.32 -0.49 20.41
CA LYS A 209 -0.10 0.93 20.12
C LYS A 209 -1.38 1.76 20.11
N GLY A 210 -2.54 1.15 20.35
CA GLY A 210 -3.83 1.83 20.30
C GLY A 210 -4.23 2.26 18.87
N ILE A 211 -3.75 1.51 17.86
CA ILE A 211 -4.03 1.76 16.45
C ILE A 211 -5.28 0.95 16.05
N VAL A 212 -6.25 1.59 15.43
CA VAL A 212 -7.41 0.92 14.83
C VAL A 212 -6.93 0.09 13.63
N PHE A 213 -7.23 -1.20 13.62
CA PHE A 213 -6.90 -2.09 12.50
C PHE A 213 -8.19 -2.51 11.81
N VAL A 214 -8.24 -2.34 10.49
CA VAL A 214 -9.37 -2.71 9.64
C VAL A 214 -8.88 -3.66 8.56
N LEU A 215 -9.43 -4.87 8.53
CA LEU A 215 -9.26 -5.78 7.40
C LEU A 215 -10.30 -5.41 6.33
N TYR A 216 -9.91 -5.38 5.06
CA TYR A 216 -10.87 -5.16 3.99
C TYR A 216 -10.52 -5.96 2.73
N SER A 217 -11.50 -6.18 1.87
CA SER A 217 -11.32 -6.68 0.51
C SER A 217 -11.72 -5.61 -0.49
N ALA A 218 -10.79 -5.25 -1.37
CA ALA A 218 -11.05 -4.32 -2.46
C ALA A 218 -12.06 -4.93 -3.46
N PRO A 219 -12.94 -4.13 -4.08
CA PRO A 219 -13.84 -4.66 -5.09
C PRO A 219 -13.06 -5.06 -6.34
N SER A 220 -13.04 -6.36 -6.64
CA SER A 220 -12.35 -6.93 -7.80
C SER A 220 -12.98 -8.26 -8.21
N PRO A 221 -13.73 -8.30 -9.33
CA PRO A 221 -14.30 -9.55 -9.84
C PRO A 221 -13.25 -10.55 -10.33
N VAL A 222 -12.02 -10.13 -10.52
CA VAL A 222 -10.90 -10.99 -10.94
C VAL A 222 -10.21 -11.62 -9.73
N CYS A 223 -9.69 -10.79 -8.84
CA CYS A 223 -8.93 -11.26 -7.68
C CYS A 223 -9.81 -11.92 -6.62
N TYR A 224 -11.02 -11.42 -6.42
CA TYR A 224 -11.99 -11.94 -5.46
C TYR A 224 -13.12 -12.73 -6.11
N SER A 225 -12.83 -13.47 -7.18
CA SER A 225 -13.80 -14.22 -7.96
C SER A 225 -14.45 -15.43 -7.24
N SER A 226 -14.02 -15.76 -6.04
CA SER A 226 -14.56 -16.87 -5.27
C SER A 226 -15.02 -16.42 -3.89
N ILE A 227 -16.27 -16.73 -3.55
CA ILE A 227 -16.84 -16.49 -2.21
C ILE A 227 -16.03 -17.17 -1.10
N SER A 228 -15.27 -18.23 -1.39
CA SER A 228 -14.42 -18.89 -0.42
C SER A 228 -13.33 -18.00 0.16
N LEU A 229 -12.83 -17.01 -0.63
CA LEU A 229 -11.87 -16.01 -0.17
C LEU A 229 -12.51 -15.09 0.89
N HIS A 230 -13.72 -14.60 0.61
CA HIS A 230 -14.48 -13.71 1.50
C HIS A 230 -14.85 -14.41 2.80
N ASN A 231 -15.38 -15.63 2.71
CA ASN A 231 -15.71 -16.43 3.88
C ASN A 231 -14.49 -16.68 4.78
N THR A 232 -13.33 -16.90 4.15
CA THR A 232 -12.08 -17.11 4.89
C THR A 232 -11.59 -15.85 5.58
N LEU A 233 -11.70 -14.68 4.92
CA LEU A 233 -11.33 -13.40 5.53
C LEU A 233 -12.29 -13.01 6.66
N ALA A 234 -13.60 -13.28 6.50
CA ALA A 234 -14.59 -13.04 7.54
C ALA A 234 -14.31 -13.90 8.79
N ASP A 235 -14.09 -15.22 8.61
CA ASP A 235 -13.74 -16.11 9.73
C ASP A 235 -12.44 -15.66 10.43
N LEU A 236 -11.45 -15.23 9.66
CA LEU A 236 -10.17 -14.75 10.20
C LEU A 236 -10.32 -13.42 10.96
N ALA A 237 -11.14 -12.52 10.46
CA ALA A 237 -11.45 -11.26 11.14
C ALA A 237 -12.18 -11.52 12.47
N ASP A 238 -13.15 -12.44 12.48
CA ASP A 238 -13.86 -12.86 13.69
C ASP A 238 -12.89 -13.49 14.70
N GLU A 239 -12.03 -14.41 14.27
CA GLU A 239 -10.99 -15.01 15.12
C GLU A 239 -10.08 -13.96 15.75
N LEU A 240 -9.72 -12.95 14.96
CA LEU A 240 -8.85 -11.86 15.39
C LEU A 240 -9.58 -10.78 16.17
N GLY A 241 -10.92 -10.76 16.16
CA GLY A 241 -11.73 -9.69 16.76
C GLY A 241 -11.41 -8.34 16.16
N VAL A 242 -11.33 -8.26 14.82
CA VAL A 242 -11.13 -7.03 14.05
C VAL A 242 -12.28 -6.84 13.05
N PRO A 243 -12.63 -5.59 12.68
CA PRO A 243 -13.63 -5.37 11.65
C PRO A 243 -13.15 -5.89 10.30
N TYR A 244 -14.10 -6.40 9.50
CA TYR A 244 -13.90 -6.77 8.12
C TYR A 244 -14.88 -6.02 7.22
N LEU A 245 -14.37 -5.27 6.27
CA LEU A 245 -15.14 -4.53 5.27
C LEU A 245 -15.03 -5.24 3.93
N ASP A 246 -16.09 -5.91 3.53
CA ASP A 246 -16.14 -6.61 2.24
C ASP A 246 -16.75 -5.71 1.17
N ALA A 247 -15.92 -4.99 0.42
CA ALA A 247 -16.38 -4.08 -0.61
C ALA A 247 -16.97 -4.80 -1.84
N ASN A 248 -16.67 -6.09 -2.02
CA ASN A 248 -17.32 -6.90 -3.08
C ASN A 248 -18.75 -7.25 -2.70
N TYR A 249 -19.01 -7.53 -1.42
CA TYR A 249 -20.37 -7.73 -0.91
C TYR A 249 -21.16 -6.41 -0.91
N ASP A 250 -20.53 -5.32 -0.51
CA ASP A 250 -21.12 -3.98 -0.42
C ASP A 250 -21.07 -3.18 -1.74
N ARG A 251 -20.73 -3.81 -2.88
CA ARG A 251 -20.55 -3.15 -4.18
C ARG A 251 -21.73 -2.29 -4.63
N ASP A 252 -22.97 -2.73 -4.33
CA ASP A 252 -24.17 -1.97 -4.66
C ASP A 252 -24.31 -0.73 -3.78
N LYS A 253 -23.90 -0.80 -2.51
CA LYS A 253 -23.84 0.33 -1.58
C LYS A 253 -22.77 1.34 -2.00
N ILE A 254 -21.65 0.84 -2.54
CA ILE A 254 -20.54 1.64 -3.07
C ILE A 254 -20.89 2.22 -4.44
N GLU A 255 -21.97 1.76 -5.06
CA GLU A 255 -22.37 2.12 -6.43
C GLU A 255 -21.27 1.80 -7.48
N MET A 256 -20.60 0.64 -7.32
CA MET A 256 -19.52 0.22 -8.19
C MET A 256 -20.05 -0.15 -9.58
N ASP A 257 -19.56 0.53 -10.61
CA ASP A 257 -19.84 0.20 -12.02
C ASP A 257 -18.60 -0.44 -12.67
N TRP A 258 -18.67 -1.74 -12.89
CA TRP A 258 -17.57 -2.51 -13.46
C TRP A 258 -17.14 -2.07 -14.85
N LYS A 259 -17.97 -1.30 -15.57
CA LYS A 259 -17.66 -0.79 -16.91
C LYS A 259 -16.79 0.46 -16.87
N THR A 260 -16.87 1.23 -15.79
CA THR A 260 -16.25 2.56 -15.69
C THR A 260 -15.26 2.70 -14.55
N ASP A 261 -15.28 1.80 -13.56
CA ASP A 261 -14.54 1.95 -12.31
C ASP A 261 -13.26 1.09 -12.22
N THR A 262 -12.92 0.39 -13.30
CA THR A 262 -11.71 -0.43 -13.40
C THR A 262 -10.90 -0.06 -14.65
N HIS A 263 -9.59 -0.34 -14.64
CA HIS A 263 -8.69 -0.01 -15.74
C HIS A 263 -8.02 -1.22 -16.39
N ASP A 264 -8.36 -2.44 -15.96
CA ASP A 264 -7.76 -3.69 -16.43
C ASP A 264 -8.73 -4.87 -16.31
N CYS A 265 -9.90 -4.74 -16.91
CA CYS A 265 -10.93 -5.77 -16.99
C CYS A 265 -11.45 -6.25 -15.62
N GLY A 266 -11.45 -5.41 -14.60
CA GLY A 266 -11.98 -5.72 -13.27
C GLY A 266 -10.95 -6.22 -12.27
N ASP A 267 -9.66 -6.16 -12.56
CA ASP A 267 -8.61 -6.51 -11.61
C ASP A 267 -8.37 -5.36 -10.62
N HIS A 268 -8.05 -4.15 -11.11
CA HIS A 268 -7.79 -2.99 -10.28
C HIS A 268 -8.74 -1.83 -10.57
N LEU A 269 -8.97 -1.01 -9.54
CA LEU A 269 -9.76 0.21 -9.66
C LEU A 269 -8.98 1.29 -10.42
N ASN A 270 -9.70 2.05 -11.24
CA ASN A 270 -9.20 3.34 -11.74
C ASN A 270 -9.54 4.46 -10.75
N LEU A 271 -9.33 5.72 -11.14
CA LEU A 271 -9.59 6.87 -10.27
C LEU A 271 -11.07 6.94 -9.81
N SER A 272 -12.03 6.67 -10.71
CA SER A 272 -13.46 6.65 -10.36
C SER A 272 -13.77 5.61 -9.29
N GLY A 273 -13.34 4.37 -9.49
CA GLY A 273 -13.50 3.30 -8.51
C GLY A 273 -12.76 3.58 -7.20
N SER A 274 -11.54 4.15 -7.29
CA SER A 274 -10.75 4.53 -6.11
C SER A 274 -11.44 5.60 -5.26
N ARG A 275 -12.12 6.58 -5.86
CA ARG A 275 -12.91 7.61 -5.15
C ARG A 275 -14.05 6.98 -4.37
N LYS A 276 -14.85 6.15 -5.01
CA LYS A 276 -15.97 5.42 -4.37
C LYS A 276 -15.49 4.55 -3.22
N MET A 277 -14.38 3.83 -3.42
CA MET A 277 -13.79 3.01 -2.38
C MET A 277 -13.19 3.85 -1.24
N THR A 278 -12.64 5.03 -1.55
CA THR A 278 -12.13 5.97 -0.55
C THR A 278 -13.25 6.46 0.37
N ASP A 279 -14.41 6.83 -0.20
CA ASP A 279 -15.58 7.25 0.58
C ASP A 279 -16.10 6.12 1.47
N TYR A 280 -16.18 4.89 0.94
CA TYR A 280 -16.59 3.72 1.72
C TYR A 280 -15.67 3.45 2.93
N LEU A 281 -14.35 3.53 2.74
CA LEU A 281 -13.38 3.37 3.82
C LEU A 281 -13.43 4.55 4.80
N ALA A 282 -13.63 5.76 4.29
CA ALA A 282 -13.73 6.97 5.09
C ALA A 282 -14.96 6.97 6.00
N ASP A 283 -16.12 6.52 5.52
CA ASP A 283 -17.35 6.37 6.32
C ASP A 283 -17.10 5.49 7.55
N TYR A 284 -16.36 4.40 7.37
CA TYR A 284 -15.98 3.57 8.50
C TYR A 284 -15.01 4.29 9.45
N LEU A 285 -13.99 4.97 8.93
CA LEU A 285 -13.03 5.71 9.75
C LEU A 285 -13.72 6.82 10.56
N VAL A 286 -14.64 7.56 9.95
CA VAL A 286 -15.44 8.61 10.63
C VAL A 286 -16.24 8.03 11.78
N SER A 287 -16.87 6.87 11.59
CA SER A 287 -17.72 6.25 12.61
C SER A 287 -16.95 5.54 13.72
N SER A 288 -15.69 5.15 13.46
CA SER A 288 -14.93 4.23 14.31
C SER A 288 -13.65 4.81 14.89
N THR A 289 -13.31 6.07 14.53
CA THR A 289 -12.07 6.72 14.97
C THR A 289 -12.32 8.19 15.32
N ASP A 290 -11.38 8.79 16.04
CA ASP A 290 -11.31 10.23 16.32
C ASP A 290 -10.13 10.87 15.54
N LEU A 291 -9.99 10.53 14.27
CA LEU A 291 -8.95 11.10 13.43
C LEU A 291 -9.12 12.62 13.31
N PRO A 292 -8.03 13.39 13.43
CA PRO A 292 -8.11 14.85 13.33
C PRO A 292 -8.32 15.29 11.88
N ASP A 293 -9.12 16.34 11.69
CA ASP A 293 -9.23 17.07 10.44
C ASP A 293 -8.09 18.08 10.34
N HIS A 294 -7.22 17.90 9.37
CA HIS A 294 -6.02 18.73 9.16
C HIS A 294 -6.14 19.77 8.04
N ARG A 295 -7.32 19.97 7.43
CA ARG A 295 -7.50 20.89 6.29
C ARG A 295 -7.18 22.36 6.58
N ASN A 296 -7.33 22.77 7.83
CA ASN A 296 -7.05 24.15 8.26
C ASN A 296 -5.85 24.25 9.20
N ASP A 297 -5.02 23.22 9.26
CA ASP A 297 -3.83 23.14 10.09
C ASP A 297 -2.62 23.64 9.30
N PRO A 298 -1.97 24.76 9.70
CA PRO A 298 -0.81 25.30 8.99
C PRO A 298 0.36 24.31 8.89
N ASP A 299 0.49 23.38 9.83
CA ASP A 299 1.55 22.37 9.79
C ASP A 299 1.36 21.36 8.66
N TYR A 300 0.14 21.31 8.07
CA TYR A 300 -0.23 20.43 6.96
C TYR A 300 -0.38 21.18 5.63
N GLN A 301 0.16 22.40 5.50
CA GLN A 301 0.09 23.19 4.27
C GLN A 301 0.61 22.44 3.04
N SER A 302 1.63 21.61 3.22
CA SER A 302 2.18 20.77 2.14
C SER A 302 1.17 19.77 1.53
N TRP A 303 0.14 19.36 2.29
CA TRP A 303 -0.95 18.56 1.79
C TRP A 303 -1.91 19.37 0.93
N THR A 304 -2.23 20.58 1.37
CA THR A 304 -3.06 21.51 0.60
C THR A 304 -2.37 21.91 -0.71
N ASP A 305 -1.08 22.20 -0.66
CA ASP A 305 -0.28 22.60 -1.83
C ASP A 305 -0.15 21.46 -2.86
N LEU A 306 -0.28 20.20 -2.42
CA LEU A 306 -0.21 19.03 -3.32
C LEU A 306 -1.52 18.83 -4.12
N TRP A 307 -2.60 19.53 -3.77
CA TRP A 307 -3.88 19.39 -4.45
C TRP A 307 -3.82 19.85 -5.91
N ASP A 308 -3.23 21.02 -6.20
CA ASP A 308 -3.16 21.53 -7.56
C ASP A 308 -2.36 20.60 -8.49
N PRO A 309 -1.15 20.12 -8.13
CA PRO A 309 -0.44 19.11 -8.91
C PRO A 309 -1.24 17.81 -9.11
N TYR A 310 -2.01 17.38 -8.10
CA TYR A 310 -2.87 16.21 -8.22
C TYR A 310 -4.01 16.42 -9.22
N ALA A 311 -4.68 17.58 -9.17
CA ALA A 311 -5.74 17.94 -10.09
C ALA A 311 -5.22 18.07 -11.53
N GLU A 312 -4.01 18.64 -11.72
CA GLU A 312 -3.34 18.71 -13.01
C GLU A 312 -3.04 17.32 -13.58
N GLU A 313 -2.57 16.38 -12.77
CA GLU A 313 -2.31 15.00 -13.20
C GLU A 313 -3.60 14.31 -13.68
N ILE A 314 -4.73 14.52 -12.99
CA ILE A 314 -6.05 14.00 -13.40
C ILE A 314 -6.41 14.52 -14.79
N ILE A 315 -6.33 15.85 -15.00
CA ILE A 315 -6.65 16.48 -16.28
C ILE A 315 -5.73 15.96 -17.41
N GLN A 316 -4.45 15.73 -17.12
CA GLN A 316 -3.53 15.17 -18.11
C GLN A 316 -3.87 13.73 -18.48
N MET A 317 -4.30 12.91 -17.51
CA MET A 317 -4.73 11.54 -17.77
C MET A 317 -6.00 11.50 -18.61
N ASP A 318 -7.01 12.30 -18.31
CA ASP A 318 -8.22 12.46 -19.11
C ASP A 318 -7.89 12.81 -20.57
N ASN A 319 -7.04 13.80 -20.78
CA ASN A 319 -6.65 14.24 -22.13
C ASN A 319 -5.92 13.14 -22.92
N ILE A 320 -5.04 12.37 -22.26
CA ILE A 320 -4.34 11.25 -22.90
C ILE A 320 -5.35 10.17 -23.32
N TYR A 321 -6.31 9.85 -22.45
CA TYR A 321 -7.35 8.86 -22.73
C TYR A 321 -8.22 9.27 -23.94
N TYR A 322 -8.71 10.51 -23.98
CA TYR A 322 -9.50 11.02 -25.10
C TYR A 322 -8.69 11.02 -26.41
N THR A 323 -7.42 11.40 -26.39
CA THR A 323 -6.56 11.37 -27.58
C THR A 323 -6.40 9.95 -28.12
N ILE A 324 -6.22 8.96 -27.25
CA ILE A 324 -6.11 7.54 -27.66
C ILE A 324 -7.42 7.04 -28.26
N LEU A 325 -8.57 7.42 -27.69
CA LEU A 325 -9.89 7.05 -28.24
C LEU A 325 -10.12 7.67 -29.60
N GLU A 326 -9.78 8.95 -29.79
CA GLU A 326 -9.91 9.63 -31.09
C GLU A 326 -9.03 8.97 -32.17
N ASP A 327 -7.78 8.63 -31.81
CA ASP A 327 -6.89 7.88 -32.71
C ASP A 327 -7.43 6.49 -33.08
N GLN A 328 -8.03 5.77 -32.11
CA GLN A 328 -8.63 4.46 -32.38
C GLN A 328 -9.91 4.55 -33.21
N MET A 329 -10.73 5.57 -33.00
CA MET A 329 -11.95 5.78 -33.81
C MET A 329 -11.63 6.29 -35.23
N GLY A 330 -10.55 7.04 -35.41
CA GLY A 330 -10.09 7.52 -36.71
C GLY A 330 -9.51 6.43 -37.65
N PHE A 331 -9.29 5.23 -37.13
CA PHE A 331 -8.86 4.07 -37.95
C PHE A 331 -10.03 3.31 -38.59
N TYR A 332 -11.27 3.69 -38.34
CA TYR A 332 -12.49 3.06 -38.88
C TYR A 332 -13.24 3.90 -39.97
N ASP A 333 -12.68 5.06 -40.34
CA ASP A 333 -13.08 5.84 -41.52
C ASP A 333 -12.13 5.58 -42.69
#